data_2f2e65c0eaf2258a1c56756bcaee3e8c
#
_entry.id   2f2e65c0eaf2258a1c56756bcaee3e8c
#
_cell.length_a   1.000
_cell.length_b   1.000
_cell.length_c   1.000
_cell.angle_alpha   90.00
_cell.angle_beta   90.00
_cell.angle_gamma   90.00
#
_symmetry.space_group_name_H-M   'P 1'
#
loop_
_entity.id
_entity.type
_entity.pdbx_description
1 polymer ?
#
loop_
_entity_poly.entity_id
_entity_poly.type
_entity_poly.pdbx_seq_one_letter_code
_entity_poly.pdbx_strand_id
1 'polypeptide(L)'
;MSPNYYVYYRVARDQAERARGVVAALQDDVLAQTGVRGQLMHRRDDPATWMEIYEGVSDEQTFDASLAAAVQRCEFSSVLAAGSQRVTEIFGSL
;
A
#
# COMPACT_ATOMS: atom_id res chain seq x y z
N MET A 1 16.82 13.86 3.37
CA MET A 1 16.76 12.53 2.78
C MET A 1 15.34 12.02 2.85
N SER A 2 14.82 11.54 1.74
CA SER A 2 13.41 11.11 1.67
C SER A 2 13.33 9.59 1.82
N PRO A 3 12.61 9.08 2.83
CA PRO A 3 12.49 7.64 3.01
C PRO A 3 11.57 7.01 1.97
N ASN A 4 11.68 5.68 1.87
CA ASN A 4 10.83 4.86 1.02
C ASN A 4 9.98 3.95 1.93
N TYR A 5 8.72 3.81 1.58
CA TYR A 5 7.77 2.98 2.32
C TYR A 5 7.48 1.71 1.53
N TYR A 6 7.53 0.58 2.22
CA TYR A 6 7.20 -0.73 1.68
C TYR A 6 6.08 -1.32 2.53
N VAL A 7 4.91 -1.50 1.92
CA VAL A 7 3.72 -2.00 2.63
C VAL A 7 3.33 -3.33 2.01
N TYR A 8 3.35 -4.41 2.80
CA TYR A 8 3.04 -5.73 2.27
C TYR A 8 1.98 -6.43 3.09
N TYR A 9 1.31 -7.38 2.46
CA TYR A 9 0.16 -8.09 3.01
C TYR A 9 -0.19 -9.26 2.10
N ARG A 10 -1.09 -10.12 2.57
CA ARG A 10 -1.61 -11.21 1.76
C ARG A 10 -3.05 -10.90 1.35
N VAL A 11 -3.34 -11.10 0.08
CA VAL A 11 -4.67 -10.87 -0.49
C VAL A 11 -5.46 -12.18 -0.47
N ALA A 12 -6.73 -12.11 -0.11
CA ALA A 12 -7.61 -13.27 -0.19
C ALA A 12 -7.68 -13.75 -1.64
N ARG A 13 -7.52 -15.07 -1.84
CA ARG A 13 -7.37 -15.67 -3.17
C ARG A 13 -8.55 -15.32 -4.10
N ASP A 14 -9.75 -15.34 -3.58
CA ASP A 14 -10.97 -15.05 -4.35
C ASP A 14 -11.23 -13.54 -4.50
N GLN A 15 -10.37 -12.69 -3.92
CA GLN A 15 -10.52 -11.24 -3.96
C GLN A 15 -9.43 -10.55 -4.79
N ALA A 16 -8.58 -11.30 -5.47
CA ALA A 16 -7.40 -10.72 -6.14
C ALA A 16 -7.78 -9.65 -7.17
N GLU A 17 -8.80 -9.90 -7.99
CA GLU A 17 -9.22 -8.94 -9.00
C GLU A 17 -9.82 -7.68 -8.37
N ARG A 18 -10.68 -7.86 -7.38
CA ARG A 18 -11.26 -6.75 -6.63
C ARG A 18 -10.18 -5.95 -5.91
N ALA A 19 -9.20 -6.64 -5.35
CA ALA A 19 -8.09 -6.00 -4.64
C ALA A 19 -7.27 -5.09 -5.55
N ARG A 20 -7.10 -5.42 -6.83
CA ARG A 20 -6.40 -4.55 -7.78
C ARG A 20 -7.09 -3.20 -7.88
N GLY A 21 -8.42 -3.20 -7.97
CA GLY A 21 -9.20 -1.97 -8.01
C GLY A 21 -9.13 -1.18 -6.71
N VAL A 22 -9.16 -1.89 -5.58
CA VAL A 22 -9.06 -1.26 -4.25
C VAL A 22 -7.70 -0.58 -4.10
N VAL A 23 -6.61 -1.25 -4.47
CA VAL A 23 -5.27 -0.67 -4.40
C VAL A 23 -5.13 0.51 -5.35
N ALA A 24 -5.66 0.40 -6.57
CA ALA A 24 -5.61 1.50 -7.53
C ALA A 24 -6.30 2.75 -6.98
N ALA A 25 -7.47 2.59 -6.40
CA ALA A 25 -8.22 3.71 -5.80
C ALA A 25 -7.46 4.31 -4.62
N LEU A 26 -6.87 3.46 -3.77
CA LEU A 26 -6.07 3.90 -2.64
C LEU A 26 -4.85 4.70 -3.11
N GLN A 27 -4.14 4.20 -4.11
CA GLN A 27 -2.94 4.86 -4.61
C GLN A 27 -3.25 6.16 -5.35
N ASP A 28 -4.38 6.23 -6.05
CA ASP A 28 -4.84 7.47 -6.68
C ASP A 28 -5.14 8.54 -5.61
N ASP A 29 -5.78 8.14 -4.52
CA ASP A 29 -6.10 9.01 -3.41
C ASP A 29 -4.82 9.55 -2.74
N VAL A 30 -3.87 8.67 -2.47
CA VAL A 30 -2.58 9.05 -1.88
C VAL A 30 -1.83 10.00 -2.81
N LEU A 31 -1.81 9.74 -4.11
CA LEU A 31 -1.16 10.59 -5.10
C LEU A 31 -1.79 11.99 -5.09
N ALA A 32 -3.12 12.06 -5.07
CA ALA A 32 -3.83 13.35 -5.06
C ALA A 32 -3.52 14.16 -3.80
N GLN A 33 -3.35 13.50 -2.66
CA GLN A 33 -3.13 14.16 -1.38
C GLN A 33 -1.66 14.49 -1.12
N THR A 34 -0.73 13.71 -1.62
CA THR A 34 0.68 13.81 -1.24
C THR A 34 1.64 14.02 -2.40
N GLY A 35 1.19 13.79 -3.63
CA GLY A 35 2.07 13.84 -4.80
C GLY A 35 2.95 12.59 -4.94
N VAL A 36 2.82 11.61 -4.07
CA VAL A 36 3.63 10.38 -4.11
C VAL A 36 2.89 9.30 -4.88
N ARG A 37 3.50 8.82 -5.95
CA ARG A 37 2.93 7.75 -6.78
C ARG A 37 3.32 6.39 -6.23
N GLY A 38 2.34 5.53 -5.95
CA GLY A 38 2.60 4.18 -5.49
C GLY A 38 2.83 3.21 -6.64
N GLN A 39 3.57 2.15 -6.34
CA GLN A 39 3.76 1.00 -7.21
C GLN A 39 3.15 -0.21 -6.52
N LEU A 40 2.76 -1.22 -7.29
CA LEU A 40 2.20 -2.46 -6.75
C LEU A 40 2.92 -3.64 -7.38
N MET A 41 3.42 -4.53 -6.53
CA MET A 41 4.10 -5.75 -6.95
C MET A 41 3.56 -6.93 -6.17
N HIS A 42 3.78 -8.14 -6.66
CA HIS A 42 3.51 -9.35 -5.91
C HIS A 42 4.77 -10.19 -5.83
N ARG A 43 4.84 -11.03 -4.79
CA ARG A 43 5.98 -11.92 -4.63
C ARG A 43 5.98 -12.94 -5.76
N ARG A 44 7.16 -13.20 -6.32
CA ARG A 44 7.30 -14.07 -7.48
C ARG A 44 6.82 -15.49 -7.22
N ASP A 45 7.16 -16.05 -6.06
CA ASP A 45 6.86 -17.44 -5.68
C ASP A 45 5.62 -17.56 -4.78
N ASP A 46 4.97 -16.45 -4.48
CA ASP A 46 3.74 -16.41 -3.69
C ASP A 46 2.88 -15.23 -4.15
N PRO A 47 2.13 -15.41 -5.24
CA PRO A 47 1.38 -14.29 -5.85
C PRO A 47 0.31 -13.67 -4.96
N ALA A 48 -0.06 -14.33 -3.86
CA ALA A 48 -1.00 -13.76 -2.90
C ALA A 48 -0.36 -12.71 -1.99
N THR A 49 0.97 -12.66 -1.93
CA THR A 49 1.69 -11.63 -1.16
C THR A 49 1.97 -10.44 -2.06
N TRP A 50 1.37 -9.32 -1.72
CA TRP A 50 1.48 -8.07 -2.49
C TRP A 50 2.30 -7.05 -1.71
N MET A 51 2.94 -6.15 -2.45
CA MET A 51 3.71 -5.05 -1.85
C MET A 51 3.41 -3.76 -2.60
N GLU A 52 3.04 -2.73 -1.83
CA GLU A 52 2.95 -1.36 -2.32
C GLU A 52 4.27 -0.67 -1.99
N ILE A 53 4.77 0.13 -2.93
CA ILE A 53 6.03 0.85 -2.78
C ILE A 53 5.78 2.33 -3.01
N TYR A 54 6.21 3.15 -2.05
CA TYR A 54 6.10 4.60 -2.12
C TYR A 54 7.48 5.20 -1.89
N GLU A 55 8.09 5.70 -2.95
CA GLU A 55 9.46 6.21 -2.91
C GLU A 55 9.51 7.72 -2.75
N GLY A 56 10.54 8.21 -2.09
CA GLY A 56 10.80 9.64 -1.98
C GLY A 56 9.76 10.40 -1.17
N VAL A 57 9.33 9.84 -0.06
CA VAL A 57 8.34 10.48 0.83
C VAL A 57 9.04 11.59 1.61
N SER A 58 8.80 12.86 1.24
CA SER A 58 9.47 14.00 1.86
C SER A 58 8.79 14.48 3.13
N ASP A 59 7.47 14.32 3.24
CA ASP A 59 6.69 14.72 4.41
C ASP A 59 6.02 13.48 4.99
N GLU A 60 6.72 12.82 5.91
CA GLU A 60 6.26 11.55 6.46
C GLU A 60 4.96 11.70 7.25
N GLN A 61 4.81 12.79 8.00
CA GLN A 61 3.61 12.99 8.80
C GLN A 61 2.36 13.11 7.93
N THR A 62 2.43 13.92 6.89
CA THR A 62 1.33 14.09 5.95
C THR A 62 1.08 12.78 5.19
N PHE A 63 2.15 12.10 4.78
CA PHE A 63 2.02 10.83 4.06
C PHE A 63 1.34 9.77 4.92
N ASP A 64 1.78 9.60 6.16
CA ASP A 64 1.21 8.63 7.10
C ASP A 64 -0.29 8.87 7.30
N ALA A 65 -0.67 10.12 7.52
CA ALA A 65 -2.07 10.48 7.73
C ALA A 65 -2.91 10.22 6.47
N SER A 66 -2.38 10.57 5.31
CA SER A 66 -3.08 10.39 4.03
C SER A 66 -3.25 8.92 3.68
N LEU A 67 -2.20 8.12 3.89
CA LEU A 67 -2.26 6.68 3.64
C LEU A 67 -3.27 6.00 4.57
N ALA A 68 -3.23 6.32 5.86
CA ALA A 68 -4.16 5.75 6.84
C ALA A 68 -5.62 6.08 6.49
N ALA A 69 -5.88 7.32 6.11
CA ALA A 69 -7.23 7.74 5.71
C ALA A 69 -7.70 7.04 4.44
N ALA A 70 -6.81 6.88 3.46
CA ALA A 70 -7.13 6.19 2.20
C ALA A 70 -7.44 4.71 2.45
N VAL A 71 -6.67 4.05 3.32
CA VAL A 71 -6.91 2.65 3.70
C VAL A 71 -8.29 2.48 4.31
N GLN A 72 -8.71 3.40 5.18
CA GLN A 72 -10.04 3.36 5.79
C GLN A 72 -11.14 3.59 4.75
N ARG A 73 -10.97 4.60 3.88
CA ARG A 73 -11.99 4.95 2.88
C ARG A 73 -12.26 3.81 1.90
N CYS A 74 -11.24 3.06 1.52
CA CYS A 74 -11.40 1.98 0.55
C CYS A 74 -11.77 0.64 1.20
N GLU A 75 -11.93 0.60 2.51
CA GLU A 75 -12.27 -0.62 3.26
C GLU A 75 -11.30 -1.77 2.93
N PHE A 76 -10.02 -1.48 3.02
CA PHE A 76 -8.96 -2.38 2.57
C PHE A 76 -9.01 -3.76 3.23
N SER A 77 -9.46 -3.83 4.48
CA SER A 77 -9.54 -5.11 5.21
C SER A 77 -10.44 -6.13 4.48
N SER A 78 -11.35 -5.67 3.64
CA SER A 78 -12.28 -6.56 2.92
C SER A 78 -11.60 -7.45 1.87
N VAL A 79 -10.37 -7.11 1.45
CA VAL A 79 -9.64 -7.90 0.45
C VAL A 79 -8.45 -8.65 1.03
N LEU A 80 -8.17 -8.48 2.31
CA LEU A 80 -7.07 -9.18 2.97
C LEU A 80 -7.41 -10.65 3.23
N ALA A 81 -6.41 -11.51 3.11
CA ALA A 81 -6.52 -12.90 3.52
C ALA A 81 -6.77 -12.97 5.04
N ALA A 82 -7.45 -14.03 5.48
CA ALA A 82 -7.73 -14.21 6.89
C ALA A 82 -6.44 -14.18 7.70
N GLY A 83 -6.42 -13.35 8.76
CA GLY A 83 -5.25 -13.21 9.62
C GLY A 83 -4.16 -12.32 9.07
N SER A 84 -4.28 -11.82 7.86
CA SER A 84 -3.28 -10.92 7.30
C SER A 84 -3.52 -9.48 7.73
N GLN A 85 -2.42 -8.73 7.86
CA GLN A 85 -2.44 -7.30 8.17
C GLN A 85 -1.49 -6.58 7.23
N ARG A 86 -1.73 -5.29 7.02
CA ARG A 86 -0.80 -4.43 6.31
C ARG A 86 0.40 -4.18 7.21
N VAL A 87 1.59 -4.54 6.74
CA VAL A 87 2.84 -4.33 7.46
C VAL A 87 3.65 -3.28 6.70
N THR A 88 4.07 -2.23 7.41
CA THR A 88 4.84 -1.14 6.80
C THR A 88 6.28 -1.18 7.31
N GLU A 89 7.22 -1.14 6.37
CA GLU A 89 8.64 -0.97 6.67
C GLU A 89 9.15 0.29 5.97
N ILE A 90 9.95 1.07 6.67
CA ILE A 90 10.43 2.34 6.16
C ILE A 90 11.95 2.27 6.06
N PHE A 91 12.48 2.53 4.86
CA PHE A 91 13.91 2.47 4.59
C PHE A 91 14.39 3.81 4.06
N GLY A 92 15.56 4.24 4.53
CA GLY A 92 16.25 5.40 3.99
C GLY A 92 17.45 4.96 3.16
N SER A 93 17.98 5.88 2.37
CA SER A 93 19.22 5.64 1.63
C SER A 93 20.43 5.73 2.58
N LEU A 94 21.46 4.95 2.31
CA LEU A 94 22.75 5.12 2.96
C LEU A 94 23.55 6.22 2.23
#